data_3a321f83f239dc3ab4449bd29769a632
#
_entry.id   3a321f83f239dc3ab4449bd29769a632
#
_cell.length_a   1.000
_cell.length_b   1.000
_cell.length_c   1.000
_cell.angle_alpha   90.00
_cell.angle_beta   90.00
_cell.angle_gamma   90.00
#
_symmetry.space_group_name_H-M   'P 1'
#
loop_
_entity.id
_entity.type
_entity.pdbx_description
1 polymer ?
#
loop_
_entity_poly.entity_id
_entity_poly.type
_entity_poly.pdbx_seq_one_letter_code
_entity_poly.pdbx_strand_id
1 'polypeptide(L)'
;MARAIWSGSISFGLVNIPVKLATAVSHKEVRFHMLHDADGARIQLRRYCSAEEKEVPWDHIVKGYEVSRGRYVTVTQEELERFDPKATRTVEIHDFVDLGEIDPIYYDATYYLEPDRGAAKAYALLLNAMRRTGKVAVATLVLRTKEYLACVRPFGQALALSTMNRADELIPVTSLELPEAAKPGERELHMAEQLVESLSGPFQPERYPDVYREKVLELVHRKAEGETIEAPTAEERPAQVVNLADALSASLAAARGHGGARAATDSPPRTHGSRRRPEPRAAARTAGHRRKGKRPA
;
A
#
# COMPACT_ATOMS: atom_id res chain seq x y z
N MET A 1 14.44 -9.22 -1.22
CA MET A 1 14.63 -8.45 0.03
C MET A 1 14.22 -7.02 -0.22
N ALA A 2 13.41 -6.43 0.66
CA ALA A 2 13.05 -5.02 0.58
C ALA A 2 14.33 -4.17 0.76
N ARG A 3 14.55 -3.20 -0.12
CA ARG A 3 15.73 -2.32 -0.05
C ARG A 3 15.45 -1.23 0.99
N ALA A 4 16.34 -1.09 1.97
CA ALA A 4 16.28 0.04 2.90
C ALA A 4 16.48 1.36 2.15
N ILE A 5 15.55 2.30 2.33
CA ILE A 5 15.59 3.64 1.71
C ILE A 5 16.09 4.71 2.67
N TRP A 6 16.09 4.42 3.97
CA TRP A 6 16.52 5.32 5.02
C TRP A 6 17.00 4.51 6.24
N SER A 7 17.94 5.04 7.00
CA SER A 7 18.44 4.46 8.25
C SER A 7 18.52 5.55 9.31
N GLY A 8 18.07 5.22 10.50
CA GLY A 8 18.02 6.15 11.63
C GLY A 8 17.59 5.45 12.91
N SER A 9 16.86 6.13 13.75
CA SER A 9 16.37 5.57 15.02
C SER A 9 14.96 6.04 15.34
N ILE A 10 14.22 5.24 16.09
CA ILE A 10 12.98 5.67 16.76
C ILE A 10 13.41 6.23 18.12
N SER A 11 12.93 7.43 18.44
CA SER A 11 13.19 8.09 19.73
C SER A 11 11.88 8.40 20.44
N PHE A 12 11.81 8.06 21.72
CA PHE A 12 10.75 8.50 22.63
C PHE A 12 11.30 8.63 24.04
N GLY A 13 11.25 9.84 24.58
CA GLY A 13 11.91 10.14 25.85
C GLY A 13 13.43 9.85 25.78
N LEU A 14 13.92 9.00 26.68
CA LEU A 14 15.33 8.60 26.72
C LEU A 14 15.65 7.33 25.91
N VAL A 15 14.64 6.72 25.31
CA VAL A 15 14.81 5.47 24.55
C VAL A 15 15.13 5.79 23.09
N ASN A 16 16.16 5.15 22.58
CA ASN A 16 16.58 5.27 21.17
C ASN A 16 16.76 3.87 20.58
N ILE A 17 16.05 3.58 19.50
CA ILE A 17 15.99 2.26 18.86
C ILE A 17 16.47 2.39 17.41
N PRO A 18 17.68 1.94 17.07
CA PRO A 18 18.16 1.93 15.69
C PRO A 18 17.27 1.10 14.77
N VAL A 19 16.85 1.71 13.64
CA VAL A 19 15.95 1.09 12.67
C VAL A 19 16.31 1.48 11.23
N LYS A 20 15.82 0.67 10.29
CA LYS A 20 15.83 0.94 8.85
C LYS A 20 14.41 1.04 8.34
N LEU A 21 14.20 1.94 7.40
CA LEU A 21 12.94 2.13 6.71
C LEU A 21 13.01 1.45 5.33
N ALA A 22 12.05 0.57 5.07
CA ALA A 22 11.90 -0.10 3.78
C ALA A 22 10.50 0.17 3.22
N THR A 23 10.35 0.23 1.88
CA THR A 23 9.03 0.42 1.26
C THR A 23 8.12 -0.76 1.57
N ALA A 24 6.90 -0.48 2.05
CA ALA A 24 5.88 -1.51 2.29
C ALA A 24 5.00 -1.76 1.06
N VAL A 25 4.88 -0.77 0.17
CA VAL A 25 4.03 -0.82 -1.01
C VAL A 25 4.89 -0.73 -2.27
N SER A 26 4.63 -1.63 -3.21
CA SER A 26 5.23 -1.61 -4.55
C SER A 26 4.12 -1.40 -5.57
N HIS A 27 4.07 -0.21 -6.17
CA HIS A 27 3.14 0.07 -7.27
C HIS A 27 3.52 -0.76 -8.48
N LYS A 28 2.57 -1.57 -8.96
CA LYS A 28 2.77 -2.46 -10.11
C LYS A 28 2.07 -1.92 -11.36
N GLU A 29 2.29 -0.65 -11.65
CA GLU A 29 1.78 -0.02 -12.86
C GLU A 29 2.48 -0.55 -14.11
N VAL A 30 1.73 -0.69 -15.21
CA VAL A 30 2.33 -0.96 -16.53
C VAL A 30 2.97 0.33 -17.02
N ARG A 31 4.30 0.34 -17.14
CA ARG A 31 5.06 1.52 -17.56
C ARG A 31 5.33 1.46 -19.03
N PHE A 32 4.86 2.48 -19.74
CA PHE A 32 5.14 2.68 -21.17
C PHE A 32 6.25 3.71 -21.35
N HIS A 33 7.04 3.52 -22.39
CA HIS A 33 7.97 4.53 -22.89
C HIS A 33 7.33 5.30 -24.04
N MET A 34 7.57 6.61 -24.10
CA MET A 34 7.17 7.41 -25.25
C MET A 34 8.09 7.10 -26.43
N LEU A 35 7.49 6.71 -27.53
CA LEU A 35 8.19 6.39 -28.77
C LEU A 35 7.70 7.31 -29.89
N HIS A 36 8.57 7.60 -30.85
CA HIS A 36 8.20 8.28 -32.09
C HIS A 36 7.45 7.29 -32.97
N ASP A 37 6.32 7.66 -33.49
CA ASP A 37 5.43 6.79 -34.29
C ASP A 37 6.01 6.39 -35.65
N ALA A 38 6.86 7.24 -36.22
CA ALA A 38 7.45 7.00 -37.55
C ALA A 38 8.58 5.95 -37.55
N ASP A 39 9.37 5.86 -36.46
CA ASP A 39 10.59 5.03 -36.44
C ASP A 39 10.75 4.21 -35.15
N GLY A 40 9.85 4.36 -34.18
CA GLY A 40 9.90 3.65 -32.88
C GLY A 40 11.02 4.13 -31.94
N ALA A 41 11.72 5.22 -32.26
CA ALA A 41 12.78 5.75 -31.43
C ALA A 41 12.24 6.32 -30.10
N ARG A 42 13.02 6.17 -29.00
CA ARG A 42 12.62 6.73 -27.69
C ARG A 42 12.66 8.25 -27.71
N ILE A 43 11.58 8.88 -27.24
CA ILE A 43 11.51 10.33 -27.05
C ILE A 43 12.35 10.73 -25.82
N GLN A 44 13.14 11.79 -25.98
CA GLN A 44 13.88 12.45 -24.91
C GLN A 44 13.20 13.77 -24.56
N LEU A 45 12.98 14.01 -23.26
CA LEU A 45 12.48 15.30 -22.79
C LEU A 45 13.64 16.23 -22.47
N ARG A 46 13.63 17.42 -23.08
CA ARG A 46 14.62 18.47 -22.86
C ARG A 46 13.95 19.71 -22.29
N ARG A 47 14.71 20.51 -21.58
CA ARG A 47 14.21 21.75 -20.95
C ARG A 47 14.47 22.93 -21.86
N TYR A 48 13.42 23.65 -22.17
CA TYR A 48 13.49 24.84 -23.02
C TYR A 48 13.07 26.08 -22.25
N CYS A 49 13.79 27.20 -22.43
CA CYS A 49 13.37 28.52 -21.99
C CYS A 49 12.24 29.01 -22.92
N SER A 50 11.10 29.33 -22.37
CA SER A 50 9.95 29.82 -23.12
C SER A 50 10.16 31.19 -23.77
N ALA A 51 11.11 31.99 -23.28
CA ALA A 51 11.43 33.30 -23.81
C ALA A 51 12.49 33.27 -24.93
N GLU A 52 13.45 32.34 -24.84
CA GLU A 52 14.56 32.26 -25.79
C GLU A 52 14.44 31.10 -26.78
N GLU A 53 13.49 30.19 -26.55
CA GLU A 53 13.29 28.95 -27.33
C GLU A 53 14.58 28.10 -27.47
N LYS A 54 15.43 28.13 -26.41
CA LYS A 54 16.68 27.38 -26.35
C LYS A 54 16.67 26.38 -25.22
N GLU A 55 17.42 25.31 -25.41
CA GLU A 55 17.67 24.33 -24.35
C GLU A 55 18.47 24.95 -23.20
N VAL A 56 17.99 24.75 -21.96
CA VAL A 56 18.61 25.29 -20.75
C VAL A 56 19.28 24.16 -19.98
N PRO A 57 20.61 24.22 -19.77
CA PRO A 57 21.31 23.29 -18.90
C PRO A 57 20.79 23.35 -17.47
N TRP A 58 20.90 22.21 -16.76
CA TRP A 58 20.39 22.10 -15.38
C TRP A 58 20.98 23.16 -14.44
N ASP A 59 22.24 23.47 -14.59
CA ASP A 59 22.98 24.40 -13.74
C ASP A 59 22.50 25.85 -13.89
N HIS A 60 21.74 26.16 -14.93
CA HIS A 60 21.15 27.47 -15.18
C HIS A 60 19.67 27.56 -14.79
N ILE A 61 19.14 26.51 -14.11
CA ILE A 61 17.75 26.50 -13.65
C ILE A 61 17.70 26.82 -12.18
N VAL A 62 17.00 27.89 -11.84
CA VAL A 62 16.76 28.32 -10.45
C VAL A 62 15.31 28.10 -10.05
N LYS A 63 15.05 28.01 -8.75
CA LYS A 63 13.67 27.90 -8.23
C LYS A 63 13.07 29.31 -8.10
N GLY A 64 11.89 29.51 -8.64
CA GLY A 64 11.11 30.75 -8.51
C GLY A 64 9.79 30.50 -7.80
N TYR A 65 9.47 31.32 -6.79
CA TYR A 65 8.17 31.34 -6.14
C TYR A 65 7.33 32.47 -6.71
N GLU A 66 6.14 32.18 -7.23
CA GLU A 66 5.24 33.19 -7.78
C GLU A 66 4.49 33.90 -6.65
N VAL A 67 4.85 35.13 -6.39
CA VAL A 67 4.21 35.97 -5.35
C VAL A 67 2.96 36.71 -5.86
N SER A 68 2.89 36.92 -7.16
CA SER A 68 1.71 37.43 -7.87
C SER A 68 1.86 37.03 -9.35
N ARG A 69 0.75 37.05 -10.09
CA ARG A 69 0.72 36.59 -11.50
C ARG A 69 1.87 37.19 -12.34
N GLY A 70 2.77 36.31 -12.79
CA GLY A 70 3.93 36.69 -13.60
C GLY A 70 5.10 37.31 -12.85
N ARG A 71 5.02 37.44 -11.50
CA ARG A 71 6.11 37.99 -10.68
C ARG A 71 6.71 36.88 -9.79
N TYR A 72 7.95 36.52 -10.07
CA TYR A 72 8.67 35.47 -9.37
C TYR A 72 9.77 36.04 -8.48
N VAL A 73 9.92 35.45 -7.31
CA VAL A 73 11.09 35.63 -6.45
C VAL A 73 11.95 34.38 -6.56
N THR A 74 13.19 34.56 -6.98
CA THR A 74 14.15 33.45 -7.07
C THR A 74 14.67 33.08 -5.69
N VAL A 75 14.71 31.77 -5.40
CA VAL A 75 15.23 31.24 -4.15
C VAL A 75 16.37 30.26 -4.50
N THR A 76 17.53 30.49 -3.93
CA THR A 76 18.71 29.63 -4.16
C THR A 76 18.62 28.36 -3.34
N GLN A 77 19.35 27.34 -3.76
CA GLN A 77 19.42 26.08 -3.02
C GLN A 77 20.06 26.29 -1.63
N GLU A 78 21.08 27.17 -1.52
CA GLU A 78 21.74 27.51 -0.27
C GLU A 78 20.83 28.21 0.74
N GLU A 79 19.91 29.07 0.24
CA GLU A 79 18.91 29.71 1.08
C GLU A 79 17.91 28.68 1.63
N LEU A 80 17.46 27.73 0.83
CA LEU A 80 16.57 26.66 1.28
C LEU A 80 17.25 25.75 2.31
N GLU A 81 18.50 25.39 2.11
CA GLU A 81 19.28 24.53 3.04
C GLU A 81 19.42 25.13 4.45
N ARG A 82 19.33 26.45 4.60
CA ARG A 82 19.31 27.10 5.93
C ARG A 82 18.03 26.83 6.71
N PHE A 83 16.95 26.54 6.01
CA PHE A 83 15.63 26.23 6.58
C PHE A 83 15.33 24.73 6.55
N ASP A 84 16.20 23.93 5.91
CA ASP A 84 16.02 22.48 5.90
C ASP A 84 15.99 21.99 7.35
N PRO A 85 14.96 21.22 7.74
CA PRO A 85 14.94 20.61 9.05
C PRO A 85 16.18 19.76 9.19
N LYS A 86 16.93 19.98 10.27
CA LYS A 86 18.16 19.21 10.51
C LYS A 86 17.83 17.75 10.34
N ALA A 87 18.52 17.08 9.43
CA ALA A 87 18.31 15.66 9.17
C ALA A 87 18.76 14.83 10.39
N THR A 88 17.93 14.84 11.44
CA THR A 88 18.20 14.17 12.72
C THR A 88 18.30 12.66 12.57
N ARG A 89 17.87 12.11 11.42
CA ARG A 89 17.73 10.67 11.19
C ARG A 89 16.97 9.96 12.33
N THR A 90 15.98 10.65 12.86
CA THR A 90 15.19 10.18 13.99
C THR A 90 13.71 10.23 13.64
N VAL A 91 12.98 9.17 13.95
CA VAL A 91 11.54 9.13 14.07
C VAL A 91 11.24 9.51 15.51
N GLU A 92 10.85 10.76 15.72
CA GLU A 92 10.58 11.30 17.06
C GLU A 92 9.12 11.09 17.41
N ILE A 93 8.85 10.22 18.40
CA ILE A 93 7.50 9.96 18.89
C ILE A 93 7.12 11.06 19.88
N HIS A 94 5.96 11.68 19.63
CA HIS A 94 5.39 12.73 20.46
C HIS A 94 4.30 12.16 21.37
N ASP A 95 3.36 11.38 20.81
CA ASP A 95 2.17 10.90 21.50
C ASP A 95 1.85 9.45 21.12
N PHE A 96 1.03 8.80 21.99
CA PHE A 96 0.40 7.53 21.72
C PHE A 96 -1.12 7.68 21.80
N VAL A 97 -1.81 7.35 20.70
CA VAL A 97 -3.25 7.53 20.54
C VAL A 97 -3.93 6.20 20.16
N ASP A 98 -5.25 6.15 20.17
CA ASP A 98 -5.98 5.01 19.61
C ASP A 98 -5.96 5.04 18.09
N LEU A 99 -5.83 3.87 17.46
CA LEU A 99 -5.79 3.81 15.99
C LEU A 99 -7.05 4.41 15.35
N GLY A 100 -8.20 4.24 15.99
CA GLY A 100 -9.49 4.76 15.50
C GLY A 100 -9.63 6.29 15.58
N GLU A 101 -8.74 7.00 16.28
CA GLU A 101 -8.73 8.47 16.34
C GLU A 101 -8.07 9.08 15.10
N ILE A 102 -7.29 8.28 14.35
CA ILE A 102 -6.65 8.73 13.10
C ILE A 102 -7.51 8.28 11.93
N ASP A 103 -8.24 9.24 11.33
CA ASP A 103 -9.04 8.96 10.14
C ASP A 103 -8.13 8.54 8.97
N PRO A 104 -8.52 7.53 8.16
CA PRO A 104 -7.76 7.09 6.99
C PRO A 104 -7.38 8.19 6.00
N ILE A 105 -8.10 9.31 5.93
CA ILE A 105 -7.81 10.45 5.06
C ILE A 105 -6.43 11.09 5.34
N TYR A 106 -5.92 10.92 6.56
CA TYR A 106 -4.60 11.44 6.91
C TYR A 106 -3.45 10.62 6.32
N TYR A 107 -3.64 9.32 6.03
CA TYR A 107 -2.55 8.46 5.59
C TYR A 107 -2.15 8.72 4.13
N ASP A 108 -0.82 8.78 3.88
CA ASP A 108 -0.22 8.96 2.55
C ASP A 108 0.56 7.69 2.15
N ALA A 109 1.81 7.56 2.52
CA ALA A 109 2.67 6.44 2.14
C ALA A 109 3.06 5.58 3.35
N THR A 110 3.16 4.27 3.13
CA THR A 110 3.49 3.32 4.21
C THR A 110 4.83 2.63 3.97
N TYR A 111 5.57 2.45 5.05
CA TYR A 111 6.90 1.84 5.11
C TYR A 111 6.94 0.79 6.22
N TYR A 112 7.85 -0.17 6.11
CA TYR A 112 8.21 -1.06 7.22
C TYR A 112 9.42 -0.51 7.97
N LEU A 113 9.39 -0.64 9.30
CA LEU A 113 10.51 -0.37 10.18
C LEU A 113 11.15 -1.71 10.56
N GLU A 114 12.41 -1.89 10.17
CA GLU A 114 13.20 -3.06 10.52
C GLU A 114 14.20 -2.69 11.62
N PRO A 115 14.40 -3.52 12.66
CA PRO A 115 15.42 -3.26 13.66
C PRO A 115 16.82 -3.36 13.03
N ASP A 116 17.70 -2.40 13.33
CA ASP A 116 19.11 -2.52 12.96
C ASP A 116 19.87 -3.40 13.94
N ARG A 117 21.15 -3.65 13.66
CA ARG A 117 22.01 -4.52 14.46
C ARG A 117 22.01 -4.09 15.94
N GLY A 118 21.75 -5.02 16.83
CA GLY A 118 21.70 -4.79 18.27
C GLY A 118 20.39 -4.20 18.81
N ALA A 119 19.48 -3.73 17.96
CA ALA A 119 18.22 -3.10 18.38
C ALA A 119 17.06 -4.09 18.68
N ALA A 120 17.22 -5.38 18.39
CA ALA A 120 16.14 -6.36 18.39
C ALA A 120 15.32 -6.40 19.70
N LYS A 121 15.99 -6.31 20.86
CA LYS A 121 15.31 -6.36 22.17
C LYS A 121 14.47 -5.10 22.41
N ALA A 122 15.01 -3.92 22.17
CA ALA A 122 14.29 -2.66 22.37
C ALA A 122 13.14 -2.50 21.36
N TYR A 123 13.36 -2.90 20.11
CA TYR A 123 12.33 -2.95 19.07
C TYR A 123 11.18 -3.89 19.46
N ALA A 124 11.48 -5.11 19.89
CA ALA A 124 10.47 -6.08 20.30
C ALA A 124 9.70 -5.59 21.54
N LEU A 125 10.36 -4.89 22.46
CA LEU A 125 9.71 -4.28 23.61
C LEU A 125 8.66 -3.25 23.18
N LEU A 126 9.04 -2.29 22.31
CA LEU A 126 8.13 -1.27 21.78
C LEU A 126 6.95 -1.90 21.03
N LEU A 127 7.24 -2.82 20.08
CA LEU A 127 6.22 -3.53 19.30
C LEU A 127 5.19 -4.24 20.21
N ASN A 128 5.67 -4.97 21.24
CA ASN A 128 4.79 -5.70 22.15
C ASN A 128 4.02 -4.77 23.10
N ALA A 129 4.63 -3.67 23.56
CA ALA A 129 3.95 -2.66 24.37
C ALA A 129 2.78 -2.04 23.59
N MET A 130 3.00 -1.61 22.35
CA MET A 130 1.97 -1.04 21.48
C MET A 130 0.85 -2.05 21.18
N ARG A 131 1.19 -3.32 20.93
CA ARG A 131 0.18 -4.38 20.75
C ARG A 131 -0.70 -4.60 21.99
N ARG A 132 -0.09 -4.65 23.16
CA ARG A 132 -0.80 -4.88 24.41
C ARG A 132 -1.70 -3.73 24.81
N THR A 133 -1.28 -2.50 24.50
CA THR A 133 -2.05 -1.29 24.80
C THR A 133 -3.06 -0.92 23.72
N GLY A 134 -2.95 -1.51 22.51
CA GLY A 134 -3.76 -1.15 21.36
C GLY A 134 -3.43 0.23 20.77
N LYS A 135 -2.37 0.90 21.30
CA LYS A 135 -2.01 2.26 20.90
C LYS A 135 -1.07 2.28 19.68
N VAL A 136 -1.14 3.38 18.95
CA VAL A 136 -0.24 3.76 17.84
C VAL A 136 0.49 5.05 18.22
N ALA A 137 1.67 5.24 17.66
CA ALA A 137 2.47 6.43 17.97
C ALA A 137 2.33 7.49 16.87
N VAL A 138 2.11 8.73 17.27
CA VAL A 138 2.22 9.92 16.42
C VAL A 138 3.66 10.42 16.53
N ALA A 139 4.30 10.60 15.39
CA ALA A 139 5.72 10.93 15.30
C ALA A 139 5.99 11.94 14.19
N THR A 140 7.16 12.56 14.22
CA THR A 140 7.72 13.30 13.09
C THR A 140 9.03 12.64 12.63
N LEU A 141 9.32 12.74 11.35
CA LEU A 141 10.59 12.31 10.78
C LEU A 141 10.97 13.16 9.57
N VAL A 142 12.27 13.28 9.33
CA VAL A 142 12.79 13.92 8.12
C VAL A 142 13.16 12.85 7.10
N LEU A 143 12.47 12.87 5.95
CA LEU A 143 12.78 12.05 4.79
C LEU A 143 13.29 12.97 3.67
N ARG A 144 14.52 12.75 3.24
CA ARG A 144 15.25 13.64 2.31
C ARG A 144 15.38 15.05 2.91
N THR A 145 14.60 16.00 2.44
CA THR A 145 14.62 17.41 2.84
C THR A 145 13.29 17.90 3.44
N LYS A 146 12.30 17.01 3.59
CA LYS A 146 10.97 17.36 4.12
C LYS A 146 10.71 16.64 5.44
N GLU A 147 10.18 17.38 6.41
CA GLU A 147 9.62 16.82 7.63
C GLU A 147 8.20 16.32 7.38
N TYR A 148 7.94 15.10 7.80
CA TYR A 148 6.64 14.43 7.70
C TYR A 148 6.07 14.17 9.08
N LEU A 149 4.77 14.37 9.23
CA LEU A 149 4.00 13.77 10.29
C LEU A 149 3.83 12.27 9.97
N ALA A 150 3.90 11.40 10.96
CA ALA A 150 3.82 9.96 10.74
C ALA A 150 3.09 9.24 11.87
N CYS A 151 2.46 8.13 11.52
CA CYS A 151 1.90 7.16 12.45
C CYS A 151 2.77 5.90 12.45
N VAL A 152 3.28 5.50 13.60
CA VAL A 152 3.95 4.21 13.80
C VAL A 152 2.98 3.25 14.46
N ARG A 153 2.79 2.08 13.87
CA ARG A 153 1.83 1.08 14.36
C ARG A 153 2.34 -0.35 14.24
N PRO A 154 1.89 -1.27 15.08
CA PRO A 154 2.14 -2.70 14.88
C PRO A 154 1.48 -3.20 13.58
N PHE A 155 2.23 -3.98 12.80
CA PHE A 155 1.70 -4.65 11.60
C PHE A 155 2.36 -6.02 11.43
N GLY A 156 1.60 -7.10 11.53
CA GLY A 156 2.14 -8.44 11.52
C GLY A 156 3.29 -8.58 12.53
N GLN A 157 4.46 -9.03 12.16
CA GLN A 157 5.64 -9.22 13.03
C GLN A 157 6.53 -7.97 13.12
N ALA A 158 6.12 -6.84 12.50
CA ALA A 158 6.92 -5.63 12.39
C ALA A 158 6.17 -4.37 12.87
N LEU A 159 6.88 -3.25 12.93
CA LEU A 159 6.28 -1.92 12.99
C LEU A 159 6.15 -1.39 11.55
N ALA A 160 5.01 -0.79 11.26
CA ALA A 160 4.79 0.00 10.06
C ALA A 160 4.79 1.49 10.42
N LEU A 161 5.39 2.30 9.56
CA LEU A 161 5.35 3.75 9.62
C LEU A 161 4.58 4.25 8.41
N SER A 162 3.51 4.99 8.65
CA SER A 162 2.77 5.67 7.58
C SER A 162 2.97 7.17 7.70
N THR A 163 3.42 7.83 6.61
CA THR A 163 3.39 9.29 6.54
C THR A 163 1.96 9.79 6.53
N MET A 164 1.73 10.97 7.09
CA MET A 164 0.41 11.55 7.20
C MET A 164 0.39 12.97 6.66
N ASN A 165 -0.75 13.35 6.08
CA ASN A 165 -1.06 14.72 5.71
C ASN A 165 -1.24 15.58 6.97
N ARG A 166 -0.89 16.86 6.92
CA ARG A 166 -1.16 17.79 8.02
C ARG A 166 -2.61 18.29 7.94
N ALA A 167 -3.13 18.80 9.04
CA ALA A 167 -4.53 19.24 9.11
C ALA A 167 -4.86 20.37 8.12
N ASP A 168 -3.89 21.21 7.80
CA ASP A 168 -4.00 22.30 6.84
C ASP A 168 -3.90 21.85 5.37
N GLU A 169 -3.48 20.63 5.12
CA GLU A 169 -3.45 19.99 3.79
C GLU A 169 -4.82 19.38 3.43
N LEU A 170 -5.70 19.17 4.41
CA LEU A 170 -7.02 18.60 4.18
C LEU A 170 -8.02 19.64 3.72
N ILE A 171 -8.73 19.34 2.63
CA ILE A 171 -9.83 20.18 2.15
C ILE A 171 -11.05 19.98 3.06
N PRO A 172 -11.58 21.03 3.69
CA PRO A 172 -12.72 20.90 4.59
C PRO A 172 -13.97 20.41 3.83
N VAL A 173 -14.73 19.48 4.42
CA VAL A 173 -15.99 18.98 3.84
C VAL A 173 -17.00 20.12 3.61
N THR A 174 -16.92 21.17 4.40
CA THR A 174 -17.76 22.38 4.26
C THR A 174 -17.51 23.17 2.96
N SER A 175 -16.41 22.90 2.24
CA SER A 175 -16.15 23.48 0.92
C SER A 175 -16.89 22.76 -0.22
N LEU A 176 -17.51 21.61 0.05
CA LEU A 176 -18.27 20.86 -0.92
C LEU A 176 -19.70 21.40 -1.03
N GLU A 177 -20.19 21.55 -2.25
CA GLU A 177 -21.60 21.87 -2.52
C GLU A 177 -22.45 20.61 -2.38
N LEU A 178 -22.72 20.19 -1.15
CA LEU A 178 -23.59 19.05 -0.90
C LEU A 178 -25.05 19.50 -0.98
N PRO A 179 -25.93 18.73 -1.69
CA PRO A 179 -27.36 19.02 -1.70
C PRO A 179 -27.92 18.89 -0.27
N GLU A 180 -28.97 19.68 0.04
CA GLU A 180 -29.70 19.48 1.29
C GLU A 180 -30.12 18.02 1.42
N ALA A 181 -29.82 17.42 2.57
CA ALA A 181 -30.08 16.00 2.81
C ALA A 181 -31.59 15.73 2.67
N ALA A 182 -31.98 15.09 1.58
CA ALA A 182 -33.29 14.50 1.48
C ALA A 182 -33.42 13.47 2.62
N LYS A 183 -34.49 13.55 3.41
CA LYS A 183 -34.76 12.55 4.46
C LYS A 183 -35.32 11.29 3.78
N PRO A 184 -34.59 10.17 3.75
CA PRO A 184 -35.12 8.94 3.20
C PRO A 184 -36.29 8.43 4.04
N GLY A 185 -37.25 7.73 3.43
CA GLY A 185 -38.29 7.05 4.16
C GLY A 185 -37.74 5.92 5.02
N GLU A 186 -38.34 5.69 6.19
CA GLU A 186 -37.92 4.60 7.12
C GLU A 186 -37.83 3.24 6.45
N ARG A 187 -38.80 2.95 5.54
CA ARG A 187 -38.80 1.70 4.78
C ARG A 187 -37.62 1.59 3.82
N GLU A 188 -37.26 2.67 3.14
CA GLU A 188 -36.15 2.71 2.22
C GLU A 188 -34.82 2.55 2.97
N LEU A 189 -34.70 3.24 4.12
CA LEU A 189 -33.54 3.11 5.00
C LEU A 189 -33.36 1.69 5.49
N HIS A 190 -34.43 1.05 5.98
CA HIS A 190 -34.36 -0.34 6.45
C HIS A 190 -33.99 -1.33 5.33
N MET A 191 -34.48 -1.12 4.10
CA MET A 191 -34.09 -1.95 2.94
C MET A 191 -32.63 -1.76 2.57
N ALA A 192 -32.12 -0.52 2.66
CA ALA A 192 -30.71 -0.22 2.42
C ALA A 192 -29.80 -0.87 3.48
N GLU A 193 -30.18 -0.81 4.76
CA GLU A 193 -29.47 -1.49 5.86
C GLU A 193 -29.38 -3.00 5.63
N GLN A 194 -30.51 -3.65 5.27
CA GLN A 194 -30.52 -5.08 4.95
C GLN A 194 -29.61 -5.41 3.76
N LEU A 195 -29.54 -4.57 2.74
CA LEU A 195 -28.64 -4.77 1.62
C LEU A 195 -27.18 -4.64 2.03
N VAL A 196 -26.82 -3.62 2.81
CA VAL A 196 -25.48 -3.44 3.36
C VAL A 196 -25.07 -4.67 4.19
N GLU A 197 -25.96 -5.14 5.06
CA GLU A 197 -25.70 -6.30 5.90
C GLU A 197 -25.53 -7.60 5.09
N SER A 198 -26.34 -7.80 4.05
CA SER A 198 -26.24 -8.96 3.15
C SER A 198 -24.94 -9.01 2.33
N LEU A 199 -24.33 -7.84 2.08
CA LEU A 199 -23.08 -7.70 1.36
C LEU A 199 -21.86 -7.59 2.30
N SER A 200 -22.09 -7.47 3.61
CA SER A 200 -21.03 -7.35 4.60
C SER A 200 -20.23 -8.64 4.75
N GLY A 201 -18.94 -8.52 4.96
CA GLY A 201 -18.05 -9.66 5.15
C GLY A 201 -16.62 -9.21 5.46
N PRO A 202 -15.73 -10.14 5.80
CA PRO A 202 -14.33 -9.82 6.06
C PRO A 202 -13.65 -9.29 4.80
N PHE A 203 -12.79 -8.29 4.99
CA PHE A 203 -12.00 -7.73 3.89
C PHE A 203 -10.94 -8.74 3.42
N GLN A 204 -11.04 -9.16 2.17
CA GLN A 204 -10.14 -10.10 1.50
C GLN A 204 -9.56 -9.40 0.26
N PRO A 205 -8.38 -8.75 0.36
CA PRO A 205 -7.82 -7.95 -0.74
C PRO A 205 -7.58 -8.76 -2.02
N GLU A 206 -7.33 -10.06 -1.90
CA GLU A 206 -7.10 -10.96 -3.04
C GLU A 206 -8.32 -11.10 -3.96
N ARG A 207 -9.52 -10.75 -3.48
CA ARG A 207 -10.77 -10.76 -4.27
C ARG A 207 -10.91 -9.58 -5.22
N TYR A 208 -10.00 -8.60 -5.13
CA TYR A 208 -10.02 -7.38 -5.94
C TYR A 208 -8.73 -7.26 -6.77
N PRO A 209 -8.52 -8.16 -7.77
CA PRO A 209 -7.37 -8.08 -8.65
C PRO A 209 -7.45 -6.85 -9.57
N ASP A 210 -6.29 -6.38 -10.01
CA ASP A 210 -6.21 -5.31 -11.02
C ASP A 210 -6.45 -5.90 -12.42
N VAL A 211 -7.72 -6.04 -12.78
CA VAL A 211 -8.17 -6.59 -14.07
C VAL A 211 -7.68 -5.75 -15.26
N TYR A 212 -7.56 -4.42 -15.07
CA TYR A 212 -7.05 -3.55 -16.14
C TYR A 212 -5.59 -3.89 -16.46
N ARG A 213 -4.75 -4.00 -15.44
CA ARG A 213 -3.35 -4.37 -15.62
C ARG A 213 -3.20 -5.74 -16.29
N GLU A 214 -3.99 -6.73 -15.89
CA GLU A 214 -3.99 -8.06 -16.52
C GLU A 214 -4.30 -7.98 -18.01
N LYS A 215 -5.37 -7.28 -18.37
CA LYS A 215 -5.77 -7.08 -19.77
C LYS A 215 -4.73 -6.31 -20.58
N VAL A 216 -4.09 -5.29 -19.98
CA VAL A 216 -3.03 -4.52 -20.65
C VAL A 216 -1.79 -5.38 -20.90
N LEU A 217 -1.39 -6.19 -19.92
CA LEU A 217 -0.26 -7.10 -20.09
C LEU A 217 -0.55 -8.18 -21.16
N GLU A 218 -1.76 -8.74 -21.15
CA GLU A 218 -2.20 -9.69 -22.19
C GLU A 218 -2.15 -9.04 -23.59
N LEU A 219 -2.68 -7.81 -23.73
CA LEU A 219 -2.60 -7.06 -24.96
C LEU A 219 -1.16 -6.87 -25.46
N VAL A 220 -0.24 -6.51 -24.54
CA VAL A 220 1.18 -6.33 -24.86
C VAL A 220 1.81 -7.64 -25.34
N HIS A 221 1.52 -8.76 -24.65
CA HIS A 221 2.01 -10.08 -25.06
C HIS A 221 1.51 -10.49 -26.43
N ARG A 222 0.21 -10.40 -26.70
CA ARG A 222 -0.37 -10.73 -28.01
C ARG A 222 0.19 -9.87 -29.13
N LYS A 223 0.37 -8.57 -28.89
CA LYS A 223 1.03 -7.69 -29.87
C LYS A 223 2.51 -8.05 -30.11
N ALA A 224 3.22 -8.48 -29.08
CA ALA A 224 4.61 -8.94 -29.21
C ALA A 224 4.72 -10.24 -30.04
N GLU A 225 3.67 -11.07 -30.06
CA GLU A 225 3.54 -12.27 -30.88
C GLU A 225 3.06 -11.99 -32.32
N GLY A 226 2.80 -10.72 -32.64
CA GLY A 226 2.42 -10.27 -33.99
C GLY A 226 0.91 -10.31 -34.28
N GLU A 227 0.08 -10.49 -33.26
CA GLU A 227 -1.37 -10.46 -33.43
C GLU A 227 -1.90 -9.03 -33.62
N THR A 228 -2.76 -8.85 -34.63
CA THR A 228 -3.53 -7.61 -34.79
C THR A 228 -4.77 -7.68 -33.91
N ILE A 229 -4.90 -6.77 -32.94
CA ILE A 229 -5.99 -6.77 -31.98
C ILE A 229 -6.91 -5.59 -32.25
N GLU A 230 -8.17 -5.87 -32.52
CA GLU A 230 -9.21 -4.86 -32.53
C GLU A 230 -9.61 -4.50 -31.09
N ALA A 231 -9.69 -3.22 -30.76
CA ALA A 231 -10.12 -2.76 -29.45
C ALA A 231 -11.59 -3.18 -29.22
N PRO A 232 -11.90 -3.80 -28.07
CA PRO A 232 -13.30 -4.09 -27.75
C PRO A 232 -14.10 -2.81 -27.68
N THR A 233 -15.19 -2.77 -28.41
CA THR A 233 -16.14 -1.65 -28.37
C THR A 233 -16.77 -1.61 -26.98
N ALA A 234 -16.62 -0.48 -26.27
CA ALA A 234 -17.27 -0.30 -24.98
C ALA A 234 -18.79 -0.29 -25.16
N GLU A 235 -19.49 -1.28 -24.65
CA GLU A 235 -20.93 -1.23 -24.55
C GLU A 235 -21.30 -0.22 -23.44
N GLU A 236 -21.74 0.96 -23.84
CA GLU A 236 -22.37 1.92 -22.95
C GLU A 236 -23.73 1.33 -22.51
N ARG A 237 -23.80 0.87 -21.26
CA ARG A 237 -25.10 0.54 -20.67
C ARG A 237 -25.78 1.83 -20.22
N PRO A 238 -26.90 2.24 -20.84
CA PRO A 238 -27.61 3.43 -20.41
C PRO A 238 -28.08 3.25 -18.96
N ALA A 239 -27.81 4.25 -18.12
CA ALA A 239 -28.34 4.29 -16.77
C ALA A 239 -29.87 4.40 -16.82
N GLN A 240 -30.59 3.32 -16.50
CA GLN A 240 -32.04 3.35 -16.34
C GLN A 240 -32.35 4.07 -15.03
N VAL A 241 -33.16 5.12 -15.11
CA VAL A 241 -33.76 5.76 -13.94
C VAL A 241 -34.83 4.81 -13.38
N VAL A 242 -34.43 4.00 -12.40
CA VAL A 242 -35.32 3.05 -11.72
C VAL A 242 -35.79 3.71 -10.41
N ASN A 243 -37.02 3.47 -10.01
CA ASN A 243 -37.48 3.86 -8.69
C ASN A 243 -36.57 3.24 -7.61
N LEU A 244 -36.08 4.05 -6.66
CA LEU A 244 -35.13 3.61 -5.66
C LEU A 244 -35.58 2.39 -4.86
N ALA A 245 -36.86 2.34 -4.47
CA ALA A 245 -37.41 1.22 -3.72
C ALA A 245 -37.45 -0.09 -4.54
N ASP A 246 -37.75 0.01 -5.85
CA ASP A 246 -37.75 -1.14 -6.76
C ASP A 246 -36.32 -1.64 -7.01
N ALA A 247 -35.38 -0.72 -7.17
CA ALA A 247 -33.94 -1.04 -7.31
C ALA A 247 -33.37 -1.72 -6.06
N LEU A 248 -33.71 -1.23 -4.86
CA LEU A 248 -33.29 -1.83 -3.60
C LEU A 248 -33.88 -3.24 -3.42
N SER A 249 -35.16 -3.43 -3.73
CA SER A 249 -35.80 -4.74 -3.62
C SER A 249 -35.23 -5.76 -4.59
N ALA A 250 -34.94 -5.36 -5.83
CA ALA A 250 -34.31 -6.22 -6.84
C ALA A 250 -32.87 -6.59 -6.41
N SER A 251 -32.11 -5.65 -5.88
CA SER A 251 -30.74 -5.87 -5.38
C SER A 251 -30.71 -6.82 -4.17
N LEU A 252 -31.67 -6.69 -3.24
CA LEU A 252 -31.83 -7.61 -2.12
C LEU A 252 -32.14 -9.03 -2.57
N ALA A 253 -33.06 -9.19 -3.57
CA ALA A 253 -33.38 -10.49 -4.14
C ALA A 253 -32.14 -11.14 -4.80
N ALA A 254 -31.36 -10.36 -5.56
CA ALA A 254 -30.14 -10.84 -6.19
C ALA A 254 -29.06 -11.24 -5.16
N ALA A 255 -28.86 -10.45 -4.09
CA ALA A 255 -27.90 -10.76 -3.03
C ALA A 255 -28.25 -12.05 -2.28
N ARG A 256 -29.54 -12.31 -2.01
CA ARG A 256 -30.01 -13.57 -1.41
C ARG A 256 -29.82 -14.77 -2.33
N GLY A 257 -29.95 -14.61 -3.64
CA GLY A 257 -29.70 -15.66 -4.64
C GLY A 257 -28.21 -16.05 -4.74
N HIS A 258 -27.29 -15.10 -4.56
CA HIS A 258 -25.85 -15.34 -4.57
C HIS A 258 -25.31 -15.89 -3.24
N GLY A 259 -25.99 -15.66 -2.11
CA GLY A 259 -25.64 -16.22 -0.79
C GLY A 259 -25.80 -17.73 -0.71
N GLY A 260 -26.75 -18.31 -1.43
CA GLY A 260 -26.98 -19.76 -1.48
C GLY A 260 -25.89 -20.55 -2.23
N ALA A 261 -25.20 -19.93 -3.20
CA ALA A 261 -24.12 -20.58 -3.95
C ALA A 261 -22.76 -20.50 -3.25
N ARG A 262 -22.58 -19.62 -2.25
CA ARG A 262 -21.33 -19.45 -1.50
C ARG A 262 -21.11 -20.46 -0.38
N ALA A 263 -22.18 -21.13 0.10
CA ALA A 263 -22.11 -22.10 1.19
C ALA A 263 -21.78 -23.53 0.73
N ALA A 264 -21.75 -23.83 -0.59
CA ALA A 264 -21.63 -25.19 -1.10
C ALA A 264 -20.22 -25.60 -1.59
N THR A 265 -19.21 -24.71 -1.54
CA THR A 265 -17.88 -25.01 -2.11
C THR A 265 -16.74 -25.17 -1.09
N ASP A 266 -17.03 -25.16 0.21
CA ASP A 266 -15.96 -25.29 1.22
C ASP A 266 -16.19 -26.54 2.13
N SER A 267 -16.16 -27.73 1.51
CA SER A 267 -15.97 -29.00 2.24
C SER A 267 -15.09 -29.91 1.39
N PRO A 268 -13.87 -30.23 1.81
CA PRO A 268 -13.05 -31.23 1.12
C PRO A 268 -13.68 -32.62 1.24
N PRO A 269 -13.62 -33.46 0.19
CA PRO A 269 -14.20 -34.80 0.23
C PRO A 269 -13.47 -35.69 1.24
N ARG A 270 -14.20 -36.18 2.24
CA ARG A 270 -13.73 -37.22 3.15
C ARG A 270 -13.63 -38.53 2.38
N THR A 271 -12.42 -38.91 1.98
CA THR A 271 -12.13 -40.25 1.51
C THR A 271 -12.00 -41.22 2.68
N HIS A 272 -13.03 -42.01 2.91
CA HIS A 272 -12.94 -43.27 3.65
C HIS A 272 -12.20 -44.28 2.79
N GLY A 273 -10.96 -44.55 3.15
CA GLY A 273 -10.14 -45.62 2.59
C GLY A 273 -9.47 -46.38 3.73
N SER A 274 -10.14 -47.40 4.24
CA SER A 274 -9.56 -48.40 5.12
C SER A 274 -8.54 -49.22 4.34
N ARG A 275 -7.25 -49.10 4.65
CA ARG A 275 -6.26 -50.12 4.31
C ARG A 275 -5.43 -50.50 5.52
N ARG A 276 -5.55 -51.76 5.87
CA ARG A 276 -4.86 -52.52 6.91
C ARG A 276 -3.34 -52.38 6.76
N ARG A 277 -2.70 -52.18 7.89
CA ARG A 277 -1.26 -52.23 8.11
C ARG A 277 -0.80 -53.69 8.18
N PRO A 278 0.26 -54.15 7.53
CA PRO A 278 0.98 -55.38 7.91
C PRO A 278 2.13 -55.02 8.86
N GLU A 279 2.27 -55.83 9.91
CA GLU A 279 3.37 -55.81 10.89
C GLU A 279 4.70 -56.19 10.27
N PRO A 280 5.84 -55.68 10.73
CA PRO A 280 7.16 -56.20 10.35
C PRO A 280 7.65 -57.28 11.34
N ARG A 281 7.98 -58.40 10.78
CA ARG A 281 8.71 -59.51 11.41
C ARG A 281 10.16 -59.11 11.74
N ALA A 282 10.60 -59.55 12.95
CA ALA A 282 11.98 -59.50 13.40
C ALA A 282 12.87 -60.56 12.72
N ALA A 283 14.11 -60.23 12.42
CA ALA A 283 15.29 -61.10 12.36
C ALA A 283 16.53 -60.24 12.33
N ALA A 284 17.29 -60.31 13.31
CA ALA A 284 18.44 -61.14 13.69
C ALA A 284 19.80 -60.47 13.40
N ARG A 285 20.50 -60.31 14.49
CA ARG A 285 21.90 -59.98 14.74
C ARG A 285 22.89 -60.60 13.76
N THR A 286 23.95 -59.90 13.35
CA THR A 286 25.33 -60.41 13.39
C THR A 286 26.31 -59.28 13.61
N ALA A 287 27.28 -59.58 14.46
CA ALA A 287 28.39 -58.75 14.93
C ALA A 287 29.56 -58.78 13.93
N GLY A 288 30.44 -57.82 14.00
CA GLY A 288 31.75 -57.98 13.44
C GLY A 288 32.60 -56.72 13.23
N HIS A 289 33.47 -56.48 14.18
CA HIS A 289 34.87 -56.09 14.10
C HIS A 289 35.31 -54.72 13.50
N ARG A 290 35.72 -53.86 14.40
CA ARG A 290 37.07 -53.27 14.61
C ARG A 290 37.98 -53.04 13.37
N ARG A 291 38.38 -51.78 13.12
CA ARG A 291 39.83 -51.43 13.15
C ARG A 291 40.09 -49.92 13.12
N LYS A 292 41.07 -49.58 13.95
CA LYS A 292 41.76 -48.31 14.17
C LYS A 292 42.55 -47.82 12.94
N GLY A 293 42.84 -46.52 12.89
CA GLY A 293 43.96 -45.95 12.13
C GLY A 293 43.82 -44.43 11.95
N LYS A 294 44.39 -43.68 12.87
CA LYS A 294 45.54 -42.78 12.81
C LYS A 294 45.44 -41.62 11.80
N ARG A 295 45.45 -40.39 12.38
CA ARG A 295 46.06 -39.14 11.87
C ARG A 295 47.54 -39.36 11.53
N PRO A 296 48.26 -38.47 10.78
CA PRO A 296 48.39 -37.02 10.90
C PRO A 296 48.50 -36.32 9.51
N ALA A 297 48.40 -35.07 9.40
CA ALA A 297 49.24 -33.91 9.57
C ALA A 297 48.44 -32.66 9.33
#